data_c07242ed27c8fa663ea7b0e904e5b68d
#
_entry.id   c07242ed27c8fa663ea7b0e904e5b68d
#
_cell.length_a   1.000
_cell.length_b   1.000
_cell.length_c   1.000
_cell.angle_alpha   90.00
_cell.angle_beta   90.00
_cell.angle_gamma   90.00
#
_symmetry.space_group_name_H-M   'P 1'
#
loop_
_entity.id
_entity.type
_entity.pdbx_description
1 polymer ?
#
loop_
_entity_poly.entity_id
_entity_poly.type
_entity_poly.pdbx_seq_one_letter_code
_entity_poly.pdbx_strand_id
1 'polypeptide(L)'
;MRQKEVMGQSIRTSKSARPGTIIYVPLDKSEFRSTVSSDKKKNKIMKIVVMLIVMILVMSCCVYAGISYYYSYHFFLGTTINGIDSSNKTAYEVEQEIAGKKDNYVIQVSARMQEPQTITGKDIDYQYVSSGEILQLLKTQKPWEWIRGFFETKNYMVQEETVFSREKLEEQVSSLNCAKKENQIAPENAYVSFVNSEFTIVPETEGNELN
;
A
#
# COMPACT_ATOMS: atom_id res chain seq x y z
N MET A 1 32.99 22.75 -52.50
CA MET A 1 32.54 24.05 -53.06
C MET A 1 32.34 25.02 -51.89
N ARG A 2 33.25 26.07 -51.85
CA ARG A 2 33.17 27.13 -50.82
C ARG A 2 32.14 28.16 -51.29
N GLN A 3 31.02 28.30 -50.57
CA GLN A 3 30.14 29.44 -50.73
C GLN A 3 30.83 30.68 -50.13
N LYS A 4 31.11 31.67 -50.98
CA LYS A 4 31.45 33.01 -50.53
C LYS A 4 30.20 33.68 -49.97
N GLU A 5 30.22 34.00 -48.66
CA GLU A 5 29.24 34.91 -48.07
C GLU A 5 29.43 36.31 -48.72
N VAL A 6 28.39 36.73 -49.39
CA VAL A 6 28.27 38.11 -49.88
C VAL A 6 27.85 38.95 -48.68
N MET A 7 28.76 39.81 -48.19
CA MET A 7 28.47 40.80 -47.16
C MET A 7 27.37 41.75 -47.64
N GLY A 8 26.18 41.64 -47.04
CA GLY A 8 25.06 42.55 -47.31
C GLY A 8 25.37 43.99 -46.92
N GLN A 9 25.53 44.83 -47.86
CA GLN A 9 25.61 46.29 -47.66
C GLN A 9 24.21 46.84 -47.51
N SER A 10 23.89 47.36 -46.32
CA SER A 10 22.62 48.09 -46.08
C SER A 10 22.71 49.47 -46.70
N ILE A 11 21.86 49.74 -47.68
CA ILE A 11 21.75 51.05 -48.32
C ILE A 11 20.67 51.85 -47.59
N ARG A 12 21.07 52.90 -46.86
CA ARG A 12 20.10 53.93 -46.34
C ARG A 12 20.08 55.08 -47.31
N THR A 13 18.93 55.36 -47.89
CA THR A 13 18.70 56.56 -48.68
C THR A 13 18.36 57.74 -47.77
N SER A 14 19.19 58.81 -47.81
CA SER A 14 18.90 60.08 -47.16
C SER A 14 17.99 60.92 -48.06
N LYS A 15 16.91 61.46 -47.50
CA LYS A 15 15.92 62.32 -48.20
C LYS A 15 16.47 63.67 -48.68
N SER A 16 17.72 63.99 -48.44
CA SER A 16 18.38 65.31 -48.75
C SER A 16 19.43 65.28 -49.86
N ALA A 17 19.54 64.21 -50.59
CA ALA A 17 20.54 64.13 -51.70
C ALA A 17 19.84 64.28 -53.04
N ARG A 18 20.53 64.97 -54.03
CA ARG A 18 20.05 65.09 -55.42
C ARG A 18 19.81 63.70 -56.01
N PRO A 19 18.79 63.53 -56.87
CA PRO A 19 18.47 62.21 -57.42
C PRO A 19 19.70 61.70 -58.25
N GLY A 20 20.20 60.52 -57.79
CA GLY A 20 21.35 59.84 -58.48
C GLY A 20 22.65 59.78 -57.70
N THR A 21 22.80 60.40 -56.56
CA THR A 21 24.04 60.31 -55.76
C THR A 21 23.91 59.21 -54.70
N ILE A 22 24.63 58.09 -54.88
CA ILE A 22 24.77 57.00 -53.90
C ILE A 22 25.89 57.41 -52.90
N ILE A 23 25.48 57.73 -51.66
CA ILE A 23 26.40 58.00 -50.57
C ILE A 23 26.67 56.70 -49.84
N TYR A 24 27.85 56.15 -49.89
CA TYR A 24 28.34 55.06 -49.08
C TYR A 24 28.59 55.58 -47.65
N VAL A 25 27.71 55.26 -46.71
CA VAL A 25 28.00 55.46 -45.30
C VAL A 25 28.72 54.22 -44.79
N PRO A 26 29.96 54.28 -44.35
CA PRO A 26 30.62 53.13 -43.78
C PRO A 26 29.91 52.74 -42.49
N LEU A 27 29.46 51.52 -42.42
CA LEU A 27 28.92 50.95 -41.17
C LEU A 27 30.00 51.04 -40.08
N ASP A 28 29.63 51.66 -38.96
CA ASP A 28 30.55 51.72 -37.82
C ASP A 28 30.87 50.30 -37.34
N LYS A 29 32.14 49.95 -37.40
CA LYS A 29 32.65 48.62 -36.95
C LYS A 29 32.35 48.35 -35.46
N SER A 30 32.03 49.40 -34.68
CA SER A 30 31.69 49.28 -33.28
C SER A 30 30.26 48.75 -33.08
N GLU A 31 29.28 49.20 -33.89
CA GLU A 31 27.90 48.67 -33.84
C GLU A 31 27.84 47.21 -34.29
N PHE A 32 28.55 46.81 -35.34
CA PHE A 32 28.61 45.45 -35.80
C PHE A 32 29.29 44.51 -34.78
N ARG A 33 30.32 44.97 -34.08
CA ARG A 33 31.00 44.22 -33.02
C ARG A 33 30.11 44.02 -31.82
N SER A 34 29.28 44.98 -31.44
CA SER A 34 28.38 44.91 -30.28
C SER A 34 27.24 43.88 -30.50
N THR A 35 26.65 43.86 -31.69
CA THR A 35 25.60 42.88 -32.04
C THR A 35 26.12 41.46 -32.10
N VAL A 36 27.25 41.20 -32.76
CA VAL A 36 27.88 39.86 -32.86
C VAL A 36 28.34 39.35 -31.47
N SER A 37 28.81 40.25 -30.59
CA SER A 37 29.19 39.90 -29.21
C SER A 37 28.00 39.55 -28.36
N SER A 38 26.86 40.25 -28.51
CA SER A 38 25.60 39.98 -27.80
C SER A 38 25.03 38.62 -28.17
N ASP A 39 25.03 38.25 -29.45
CA ASP A 39 24.50 36.97 -29.93
C ASP A 39 25.33 35.78 -29.44
N LYS A 40 26.66 35.91 -29.43
CA LYS A 40 27.57 34.89 -28.87
C LYS A 40 27.32 34.67 -27.38
N LYS A 41 27.05 35.73 -26.61
CA LYS A 41 26.74 35.64 -25.18
C LYS A 41 25.37 35.02 -24.92
N LYS A 42 24.34 35.37 -25.72
CA LYS A 42 23.00 34.75 -25.67
C LYS A 42 23.06 33.26 -25.99
N ASN A 43 23.83 32.85 -27.02
CA ASN A 43 23.98 31.45 -27.39
C ASN A 43 24.71 30.63 -26.31
N LYS A 44 25.68 31.21 -25.57
CA LYS A 44 26.30 30.56 -24.42
C LYS A 44 25.31 30.37 -23.29
N ILE A 45 24.54 31.40 -22.93
CA ILE A 45 23.52 31.33 -21.89
C ILE A 45 22.47 30.28 -22.27
N MET A 46 21.99 30.29 -23.52
CA MET A 46 21.04 29.30 -24.02
C MET A 46 21.57 27.85 -23.86
N LYS A 47 22.83 27.61 -24.20
CA LYS A 47 23.43 26.26 -24.01
C LYS A 47 23.51 25.84 -22.55
N ILE A 48 23.84 26.78 -21.65
CA ILE A 48 23.87 26.52 -20.20
C ILE A 48 22.45 26.17 -19.68
N VAL A 49 21.44 26.94 -20.10
CA VAL A 49 20.05 26.70 -19.72
C VAL A 49 19.58 25.34 -20.22
N VAL A 50 19.84 25.00 -21.49
CA VAL A 50 19.51 23.69 -22.05
C VAL A 50 20.22 22.57 -21.30
N MET A 51 21.49 22.73 -20.97
CA MET A 51 22.25 21.75 -20.19
C MET A 51 21.64 21.55 -18.79
N LEU A 52 21.24 22.63 -18.12
CA LEU A 52 20.58 22.55 -16.81
C LEU A 52 19.23 21.81 -16.90
N ILE A 53 18.41 22.10 -17.91
CA ILE A 53 17.14 21.40 -18.15
C ILE A 53 17.38 19.91 -18.36
N VAL A 54 18.35 19.55 -19.20
CA VAL A 54 18.70 18.15 -19.45
C VAL A 54 19.15 17.46 -18.16
N MET A 55 19.99 18.14 -17.36
CA MET A 55 20.45 17.60 -16.07
C MET A 55 19.27 17.35 -15.11
N ILE A 56 18.32 18.29 -15.01
CA ILE A 56 17.12 18.13 -14.18
C ILE A 56 16.26 16.95 -14.68
N LEU A 57 16.10 16.80 -16.01
CA LEU A 57 15.35 15.67 -16.56
C LEU A 57 16.02 14.32 -16.25
N VAL A 58 17.35 14.24 -16.38
CA VAL A 58 18.11 13.03 -16.04
C VAL A 58 17.95 12.69 -14.55
N MET A 59 18.10 13.69 -13.66
CA MET A 59 17.91 13.51 -12.23
C MET A 59 16.48 13.03 -11.90
N SER A 60 15.47 13.63 -12.54
CA SER A 60 14.07 13.23 -12.37
C SER A 60 13.85 11.78 -12.82
N CYS A 61 14.42 11.36 -13.95
CA CYS A 61 14.36 9.97 -14.41
C CYS A 61 15.03 9.00 -13.42
N CYS A 62 16.18 9.36 -12.86
CA CYS A 62 16.87 8.55 -11.87
C CYS A 62 16.05 8.38 -10.59
N VAL A 63 15.45 9.45 -10.09
CA VAL A 63 14.56 9.40 -8.91
C VAL A 63 13.34 8.54 -9.19
N TYR A 64 12.69 8.73 -10.35
CA TYR A 64 11.54 7.92 -10.75
C TYR A 64 11.87 6.43 -10.83
N ALA A 65 13.00 6.09 -11.45
CA ALA A 65 13.47 4.70 -11.54
C ALA A 65 13.80 4.11 -10.16
N GLY A 66 14.41 4.89 -9.26
CA GLY A 66 14.70 4.47 -7.89
C GLY A 66 13.44 4.16 -7.09
N ILE A 67 12.42 5.03 -7.18
CA ILE A 67 11.13 4.79 -6.52
C ILE A 67 10.42 3.57 -7.14
N SER A 68 10.46 3.42 -8.47
CA SER A 68 9.89 2.24 -9.13
C SER A 68 10.58 0.94 -8.70
N TYR A 69 11.90 0.97 -8.51
CA TYR A 69 12.64 -0.18 -7.97
C TYR A 69 12.21 -0.50 -6.53
N TYR A 70 12.04 0.51 -5.67
CA TYR A 70 11.53 0.33 -4.31
C TYR A 70 10.16 -0.39 -4.31
N TYR A 71 9.22 0.05 -5.15
CA TYR A 71 7.89 -0.55 -5.26
C TYR A 71 7.86 -1.89 -6.03
N SER A 72 8.99 -2.39 -6.50
CA SER A 72 9.10 -3.78 -6.96
C SER A 72 9.07 -4.78 -5.79
N TYR A 73 9.34 -4.31 -4.57
CA TYR A 73 9.38 -5.12 -3.35
C TYR A 73 8.38 -4.68 -2.27
N HIS A 74 7.72 -3.54 -2.47
CA HIS A 74 6.79 -2.96 -1.50
C HIS A 74 5.44 -2.67 -2.16
N PHE A 75 4.37 -2.80 -1.40
CA PHE A 75 3.04 -2.40 -1.86
C PHE A 75 2.92 -0.89 -1.98
N PHE A 76 2.08 -0.44 -2.92
CA PHE A 76 1.79 0.99 -3.09
C PHE A 76 1.14 1.60 -1.86
N LEU A 77 1.27 2.91 -1.71
CA LEU A 77 0.48 3.68 -0.76
C LEU A 77 -1.02 3.43 -0.99
N GLY A 78 -1.80 3.41 0.09
CA GLY A 78 -3.23 3.16 0.03
C GLY A 78 -3.62 1.72 -0.28
N THR A 79 -2.67 0.76 -0.19
CA THR A 79 -2.98 -0.67 -0.33
C THR A 79 -3.37 -1.26 1.01
N THR A 80 -4.50 -1.97 1.07
CA THR A 80 -4.90 -2.79 2.21
C THR A 80 -5.08 -4.25 1.76
N ILE A 81 -4.68 -5.19 2.61
CA ILE A 81 -4.84 -6.63 2.40
C ILE A 81 -5.56 -7.20 3.62
N ASN A 82 -6.70 -7.84 3.42
CA ASN A 82 -7.56 -8.37 4.49
C ASN A 82 -7.84 -7.33 5.61
N GLY A 83 -8.00 -6.05 5.21
CA GLY A 83 -8.22 -4.93 6.14
C GLY A 83 -6.99 -4.46 6.91
N ILE A 84 -5.79 -4.98 6.58
CA ILE A 84 -4.51 -4.55 7.14
C ILE A 84 -3.89 -3.52 6.20
N ASP A 85 -3.46 -2.38 6.73
CA ASP A 85 -2.70 -1.41 5.96
C ASP A 85 -1.35 -2.00 5.56
N SER A 86 -1.20 -2.23 4.26
CA SER A 86 -0.02 -2.80 3.63
C SER A 86 0.82 -1.76 2.90
N SER A 87 0.50 -0.47 3.05
CA SER A 87 1.22 0.63 2.40
C SER A 87 2.71 0.60 2.72
N ASN A 88 3.56 0.64 1.69
CA ASN A 88 5.03 0.61 1.80
C ASN A 88 5.60 -0.62 2.53
N LYS A 89 4.82 -1.67 2.71
CA LYS A 89 5.27 -2.92 3.33
C LYS A 89 5.66 -3.93 2.25
N THR A 90 6.60 -4.79 2.58
CA THR A 90 6.94 -5.98 1.81
C THR A 90 5.87 -7.06 2.00
N ALA A 91 5.82 -8.06 1.11
CA ALA A 91 4.93 -9.20 1.27
C ALA A 91 5.19 -9.93 2.62
N TYR A 92 6.45 -10.08 3.00
CA TYR A 92 6.83 -10.71 4.25
C TYR A 92 6.31 -9.94 5.49
N GLU A 93 6.45 -8.62 5.53
CA GLU A 93 5.94 -7.80 6.64
C GLU A 93 4.43 -7.90 6.79
N VAL A 94 3.70 -7.94 5.66
CA VAL A 94 2.25 -8.13 5.69
C VAL A 94 1.88 -9.51 6.22
N GLU A 95 2.56 -10.57 5.78
CA GLU A 95 2.35 -11.94 6.29
C GLU A 95 2.63 -12.03 7.79
N GLN A 96 3.69 -11.40 8.29
CA GLN A 96 4.00 -11.36 9.72
C GLN A 96 2.93 -10.63 10.53
N GLU A 97 2.36 -9.58 10.00
CA GLU A 97 1.28 -8.85 10.67
C GLU A 97 -0.03 -9.65 10.71
N ILE A 98 -0.33 -10.39 9.64
CA ILE A 98 -1.46 -11.33 9.61
C ILE A 98 -1.23 -12.44 10.64
N ALA A 99 -0.04 -13.04 10.66
CA ALA A 99 0.32 -14.08 11.62
C ALA A 99 0.19 -13.58 13.06
N GLY A 100 0.73 -12.40 13.37
CA GLY A 100 0.66 -11.81 14.72
C GLY A 100 -0.77 -11.53 15.20
N LYS A 101 -1.71 -11.23 14.30
CA LYS A 101 -3.14 -11.13 14.65
C LYS A 101 -3.73 -12.49 15.00
N LYS A 102 -3.26 -13.56 14.36
CA LYS A 102 -3.72 -14.93 14.63
C LYS A 102 -3.16 -15.51 15.92
N ASP A 103 -1.97 -15.10 16.32
CA ASP A 103 -1.37 -15.51 17.62
C ASP A 103 -2.22 -15.11 18.83
N ASN A 104 -3.06 -14.09 18.70
CA ASN A 104 -3.99 -13.63 19.71
C ASN A 104 -5.41 -14.21 19.55
N TYR A 105 -5.57 -15.29 18.75
CA TYR A 105 -6.86 -15.93 18.56
C TYR A 105 -7.34 -16.56 19.87
N VAL A 106 -8.58 -16.27 20.25
CA VAL A 106 -9.21 -16.76 21.48
C VAL A 106 -10.63 -17.23 21.16
N ILE A 107 -10.93 -18.45 21.55
CA ILE A 107 -12.27 -19.01 21.52
C ILE A 107 -12.84 -18.88 22.93
N GLN A 108 -13.95 -18.16 23.08
CA GLN A 108 -14.69 -18.10 24.32
C GLN A 108 -15.82 -19.13 24.29
N VAL A 109 -15.80 -20.05 25.22
CA VAL A 109 -16.82 -21.07 25.37
C VAL A 109 -17.72 -20.68 26.55
N SER A 110 -18.99 -20.45 26.27
CA SER A 110 -20.00 -20.15 27.27
C SER A 110 -21.00 -21.33 27.40
N ALA A 111 -21.12 -21.87 28.56
CA ALA A 111 -22.07 -22.95 28.87
C ALA A 111 -23.08 -22.47 29.90
N ARG A 112 -24.27 -23.08 29.87
CA ARG A 112 -25.36 -22.76 30.82
C ARG A 112 -24.93 -23.11 32.26
N MET A 113 -25.18 -22.22 33.19
CA MET A 113 -24.86 -22.38 34.61
C MET A 113 -23.37 -22.55 34.94
N GLN A 114 -22.51 -22.11 34.04
CA GLN A 114 -21.05 -22.15 34.22
C GLN A 114 -20.41 -20.85 33.79
N GLU A 115 -19.27 -20.52 34.41
CA GLU A 115 -18.46 -19.38 34.00
C GLU A 115 -17.82 -19.63 32.61
N PRO A 116 -17.78 -18.61 31.76
CA PRO A 116 -17.13 -18.72 30.46
C PRO A 116 -15.66 -19.13 30.58
N GLN A 117 -15.26 -20.09 29.75
CA GLN A 117 -13.86 -20.54 29.65
C GLN A 117 -13.29 -20.18 28.29
N THR A 118 -11.99 -20.05 28.20
CA THR A 118 -11.31 -19.65 26.98
C THR A 118 -10.30 -20.70 26.55
N ILE A 119 -10.24 -20.93 25.22
CA ILE A 119 -9.17 -21.69 24.56
C ILE A 119 -8.40 -20.70 23.72
N THR A 120 -7.10 -20.57 23.93
CA THR A 120 -6.25 -19.69 23.13
C THR A 120 -5.69 -20.40 21.91
N GLY A 121 -5.33 -19.64 20.88
CA GLY A 121 -4.67 -20.20 19.71
C GLY A 121 -3.40 -20.98 20.04
N LYS A 122 -2.66 -20.56 21.09
CA LYS A 122 -1.46 -21.26 21.56
C LYS A 122 -1.75 -22.64 22.13
N ASP A 123 -2.88 -22.83 22.78
CA ASP A 123 -3.28 -24.09 23.40
C ASP A 123 -3.54 -25.18 22.35
N ILE A 124 -3.82 -24.79 21.10
CA ILE A 124 -4.16 -25.68 19.99
C ILE A 124 -3.16 -25.61 18.83
N ASP A 125 -2.00 -24.98 19.02
CA ASP A 125 -1.00 -24.72 17.98
C ASP A 125 -1.61 -24.06 16.73
N TYR A 126 -2.51 -23.10 16.93
CA TYR A 126 -3.13 -22.36 15.84
C TYR A 126 -2.12 -21.42 15.19
N GLN A 127 -1.82 -21.64 13.94
CA GLN A 127 -0.80 -20.88 13.20
C GLN A 127 -1.31 -20.46 11.82
N TYR A 128 -0.86 -19.29 11.38
CA TYR A 128 -1.00 -18.86 10.01
C TYR A 128 0.04 -19.57 9.13
N VAL A 129 -0.39 -20.03 7.97
CA VAL A 129 0.49 -20.61 6.95
C VAL A 129 0.44 -19.73 5.71
N SER A 130 1.62 -19.28 5.26
CA SER A 130 1.71 -18.50 4.03
C SER A 130 1.38 -19.36 2.82
N SER A 131 0.33 -18.99 2.07
CA SER A 131 0.00 -19.60 0.76
C SER A 131 0.87 -19.04 -0.37
N GLY A 132 1.64 -17.97 -0.11
CA GLY A 132 2.40 -17.23 -1.11
C GLY A 132 1.54 -16.31 -1.99
N GLU A 133 0.24 -16.21 -1.76
CA GLU A 133 -0.67 -15.36 -2.54
C GLU A 133 -0.31 -13.87 -2.39
N ILE A 134 0.11 -13.43 -1.20
CA ILE A 134 0.52 -12.04 -0.94
C ILE A 134 1.74 -11.68 -1.79
N LEU A 135 2.71 -12.58 -1.90
CA LEU A 135 3.87 -12.38 -2.78
C LEU A 135 3.45 -12.38 -4.26
N GLN A 136 2.53 -13.25 -4.65
CA GLN A 136 2.00 -13.26 -6.02
C GLN A 136 1.26 -11.94 -6.31
N LEU A 137 0.45 -11.46 -5.39
CA LEU A 137 -0.24 -10.18 -5.51
C LEU A 137 0.75 -9.03 -5.73
N LEU A 138 1.83 -8.97 -4.95
CA LEU A 138 2.89 -7.99 -5.14
C LEU A 138 3.52 -8.07 -6.54
N LYS A 139 3.74 -9.27 -7.07
CA LYS A 139 4.29 -9.47 -8.43
C LYS A 139 3.34 -9.02 -9.55
N THR A 140 2.03 -8.94 -9.31
CA THR A 140 1.08 -8.39 -10.30
C THR A 140 1.11 -6.87 -10.35
N GLN A 141 1.67 -6.23 -9.31
CA GLN A 141 1.82 -4.79 -9.25
C GLN A 141 2.80 -4.32 -10.32
N LYS A 142 2.48 -3.22 -11.00
CA LYS A 142 3.37 -2.58 -11.99
C LYS A 142 4.15 -1.46 -11.31
N PRO A 143 5.42 -1.68 -10.94
CA PRO A 143 6.16 -0.73 -10.09
C PRO A 143 6.23 0.70 -10.61
N TRP A 144 6.21 0.86 -11.94
CA TRP A 144 6.23 2.19 -12.58
C TRP A 144 4.92 2.97 -12.43
N GLU A 145 3.82 2.34 -12.00
CA GLU A 145 2.54 3.01 -11.75
C GLU A 145 2.41 3.52 -10.30
N TRP A 146 3.52 3.58 -9.54
CA TRP A 146 3.51 3.93 -8.12
C TRP A 146 2.83 5.26 -7.78
N ILE A 147 2.86 6.22 -8.71
CA ILE A 147 2.17 7.51 -8.57
C ILE A 147 0.67 7.33 -8.31
N ARG A 148 0.04 6.28 -8.86
CA ARG A 148 -1.39 6.00 -8.63
C ARG A 148 -1.72 5.74 -7.18
N GLY A 149 -0.78 5.19 -6.41
CA GLY A 149 -0.98 4.93 -4.98
C GLY A 149 -1.24 6.20 -4.15
N PHE A 150 -0.93 7.39 -4.65
CA PHE A 150 -1.29 8.63 -3.97
C PHE A 150 -2.75 9.07 -4.20
N PHE A 151 -3.42 8.51 -5.19
CA PHE A 151 -4.76 8.93 -5.62
C PHE A 151 -5.79 7.80 -5.54
N GLU A 152 -5.35 6.56 -5.52
CA GLU A 152 -6.20 5.37 -5.54
C GLU A 152 -5.90 4.49 -4.32
N THR A 153 -6.95 4.10 -3.60
CA THR A 153 -6.86 3.06 -2.57
C THR A 153 -7.20 1.70 -3.19
N LYS A 154 -6.42 0.67 -2.85
CA LYS A 154 -6.65 -0.70 -3.33
C LYS A 154 -6.87 -1.63 -2.15
N ASN A 155 -8.02 -2.29 -2.15
CA ASN A 155 -8.37 -3.26 -1.12
C ASN A 155 -8.35 -4.65 -1.74
N TYR A 156 -7.51 -5.51 -1.21
CA TYR A 156 -7.40 -6.89 -1.62
C TYR A 156 -7.88 -7.82 -0.52
N MET A 157 -8.54 -8.89 -0.94
CA MET A 157 -8.91 -10.01 -0.10
C MET A 157 -8.11 -11.22 -0.59
N VAL A 158 -7.27 -11.75 0.28
CA VAL A 158 -6.42 -12.92 0.04
C VAL A 158 -6.90 -14.03 0.96
N GLN A 159 -6.94 -15.25 0.46
CA GLN A 159 -7.31 -16.40 1.27
C GLN A 159 -6.23 -16.67 2.31
N GLU A 160 -6.65 -16.76 3.57
CA GLU A 160 -5.75 -17.07 4.68
C GLU A 160 -5.83 -18.56 4.96
N GLU A 161 -4.67 -19.21 4.93
CA GLU A 161 -4.55 -20.60 5.35
C GLU A 161 -4.11 -20.66 6.80
N THR A 162 -4.77 -21.49 7.59
CA THR A 162 -4.45 -21.70 8.99
C THR A 162 -4.42 -23.18 9.30
N VAL A 163 -3.55 -23.58 10.21
CA VAL A 163 -3.45 -24.94 10.72
C VAL A 163 -3.56 -24.93 12.23
N PHE A 164 -4.07 -25.99 12.79
CA PHE A 164 -4.14 -26.22 14.23
C PHE A 164 -3.97 -27.71 14.52
N SER A 165 -3.57 -28.04 15.76
CA SER A 165 -3.53 -29.44 16.21
C SER A 165 -4.92 -29.88 16.67
N ARG A 166 -5.49 -30.85 15.95
CA ARG A 166 -6.76 -31.43 16.28
C ARG A 166 -6.73 -32.16 17.63
N GLU A 167 -5.63 -32.87 17.91
CA GLU A 167 -5.42 -33.61 19.15
C GLU A 167 -5.45 -32.67 20.36
N LYS A 168 -4.72 -31.54 20.26
CA LYS A 168 -4.71 -30.53 21.31
C LYS A 168 -6.07 -29.86 21.48
N LEU A 169 -6.80 -29.59 20.38
CA LEU A 169 -8.15 -29.04 20.46
C LEU A 169 -9.09 -30.01 21.18
N GLU A 170 -9.04 -31.30 20.87
CA GLU A 170 -9.85 -32.34 21.54
C GLU A 170 -9.49 -32.43 23.03
N GLU A 171 -8.23 -32.35 23.40
CA GLU A 171 -7.76 -32.29 24.79
C GLU A 171 -8.32 -31.04 25.52
N GLN A 172 -8.18 -29.86 24.91
CA GLN A 172 -8.68 -28.62 25.50
C GLN A 172 -10.21 -28.64 25.67
N VAL A 173 -10.95 -29.11 24.66
CA VAL A 173 -12.41 -29.23 24.73
C VAL A 173 -12.79 -30.22 25.85
N SER A 174 -12.12 -31.35 25.98
CA SER A 174 -12.39 -32.34 27.02
C SER A 174 -12.08 -31.83 28.43
N SER A 175 -11.16 -30.86 28.55
CA SER A 175 -10.78 -30.25 29.81
C SER A 175 -11.78 -29.19 30.30
N LEU A 176 -12.68 -28.70 29.42
CA LEU A 176 -13.70 -27.71 29.79
C LEU A 176 -14.62 -28.21 30.87
N ASN A 177 -15.04 -27.31 31.75
CA ASN A 177 -15.95 -27.67 32.85
C ASN A 177 -17.28 -28.22 32.34
N CYS A 178 -17.80 -27.68 31.24
CA CYS A 178 -19.04 -28.17 30.63
C CYS A 178 -18.94 -29.59 30.04
N ALA A 179 -17.73 -30.02 29.66
CA ALA A 179 -17.49 -31.35 29.11
C ALA A 179 -17.37 -32.44 30.19
N LYS A 180 -17.08 -32.05 31.44
CA LYS A 180 -16.95 -32.98 32.57
C LYS A 180 -18.32 -33.42 33.09
N LYS A 181 -18.56 -34.73 33.12
CA LYS A 181 -19.86 -35.29 33.58
C LYS A 181 -20.24 -34.88 35.00
N GLU A 182 -19.24 -34.70 35.87
CA GLU A 182 -19.46 -34.25 37.26
C GLU A 182 -20.08 -32.86 37.39
N ASN A 183 -19.94 -32.04 36.34
CA ASN A 183 -20.44 -30.68 36.30
C ASN A 183 -21.75 -30.57 35.49
N GLN A 184 -22.26 -31.70 35.01
CA GLN A 184 -23.49 -31.75 34.23
C GLN A 184 -24.67 -32.08 35.10
N ILE A 185 -25.75 -31.34 34.91
CA ILE A 185 -27.04 -31.52 35.60
C ILE A 185 -28.02 -31.97 34.54
N ALA A 186 -28.61 -33.14 34.74
CA ALA A 186 -29.68 -33.63 33.88
C ALA A 186 -30.95 -32.76 34.04
N PRO A 187 -31.66 -32.47 32.95
CA PRO A 187 -32.94 -31.77 33.06
C PRO A 187 -33.99 -32.66 33.72
N GLU A 188 -34.75 -32.08 34.65
CA GLU A 188 -35.87 -32.77 35.29
C GLU A 188 -37.17 -32.01 35.00
N ASN A 189 -38.24 -32.77 34.68
CA ASN A 189 -39.55 -32.18 34.44
C ASN A 189 -40.21 -31.78 35.75
N ALA A 190 -41.06 -30.75 35.73
CA ALA A 190 -41.90 -30.41 36.85
C ALA A 190 -42.78 -31.60 37.24
N TYR A 191 -42.93 -31.86 38.56
CA TYR A 191 -43.76 -32.93 39.08
C TYR A 191 -44.55 -32.49 40.32
N VAL A 192 -45.62 -33.22 40.60
CA VAL A 192 -46.44 -32.98 41.81
C VAL A 192 -45.88 -33.81 42.93
N SER A 193 -45.51 -33.18 44.03
CA SER A 193 -45.10 -33.83 45.28
C SER A 193 -46.24 -33.69 46.36
N PHE A 194 -46.41 -34.72 47.18
CA PHE A 194 -47.31 -34.68 48.30
C PHE A 194 -46.50 -34.74 49.60
N VAL A 195 -46.41 -33.61 50.30
CA VAL A 195 -45.66 -33.47 51.55
C VAL A 195 -46.49 -32.75 52.55
N ASN A 196 -46.47 -33.23 53.81
CA ASN A 196 -47.23 -32.68 54.93
C ASN A 196 -48.78 -32.58 54.71
N SER A 197 -49.33 -33.50 53.96
CA SER A 197 -50.77 -33.55 53.59
C SER A 197 -51.18 -32.46 52.58
N GLU A 198 -50.28 -31.85 51.91
CA GLU A 198 -50.52 -30.88 50.84
C GLU A 198 -49.86 -31.29 49.54
N PHE A 199 -50.48 -30.98 48.39
CA PHE A 199 -49.93 -31.14 47.09
C PHE A 199 -49.14 -29.89 46.73
N THR A 200 -47.83 -30.05 46.40
CA THR A 200 -46.93 -28.98 45.97
C THR A 200 -46.44 -29.32 44.62
N ILE A 201 -46.39 -28.35 43.70
CA ILE A 201 -45.70 -28.48 42.39
C ILE A 201 -44.22 -28.19 42.61
N VAL A 202 -43.37 -29.19 42.34
CA VAL A 202 -41.93 -28.99 42.24
C VAL A 202 -41.69 -28.55 40.83
N PRO A 203 -41.08 -27.35 40.62
CA PRO A 203 -40.80 -26.83 39.29
C PRO A 203 -39.77 -27.68 38.58
N GLU A 204 -39.70 -27.54 37.23
CA GLU A 204 -38.69 -28.15 36.41
C GLU A 204 -37.29 -27.63 36.76
N THR A 205 -36.32 -28.48 36.61
CA THR A 205 -34.89 -28.11 36.65
C THR A 205 -34.31 -28.06 35.24
N GLU A 206 -33.89 -26.87 34.84
CA GLU A 206 -33.15 -26.74 33.57
C GLU A 206 -31.77 -27.42 33.70
N GLY A 207 -31.51 -28.37 32.80
CA GLY A 207 -30.23 -29.06 32.76
C GLY A 207 -29.18 -28.31 31.92
N ASN A 208 -27.94 -28.75 32.06
CA ASN A 208 -26.80 -28.32 31.23
C ASN A 208 -26.03 -29.52 30.64
N GLU A 209 -26.66 -30.67 30.58
CA GLU A 209 -26.10 -31.89 29.99
C GLU A 209 -25.86 -31.68 28.49
N LEU A 210 -24.66 -32.07 28.01
CA LEU A 210 -24.31 -32.05 26.60
C LEU A 210 -24.82 -33.31 25.90
N ASN A 211 -25.50 -33.11 24.77
CA ASN A 211 -26.00 -34.18 23.91
C ASN A 211 -24.99 -34.59 22.87
#